data_26c546db9c695cba9af2ccf71b30d16f
#
_entry.id   26c546db9c695cba9af2ccf71b30d16f
#
_cell.length_a   1.000
_cell.length_b   1.000
_cell.length_c   1.000
_cell.angle_alpha   90.00
_cell.angle_beta   90.00
_cell.angle_gamma   90.00
#
_symmetry.space_group_name_H-M   'P 1'
#
loop_
_entity.id
_entity.type
_entity.pdbx_description
1 polymer ?
#
loop_
_entity_poly.entity_id
_entity_poly.type
_entity_poly.pdbx_seq_one_letter_code
_entity_poly.pdbx_strand_id
1 'polypeptide(L)'
;ELFPNLRGHLDLAFSEPDVERLAGCDLVFFATPHGVAQASVPALLARGVKVIDLSADFRIRSVPLWERWYGQTHGCPELVAEAVYGLPEFNREQIRGARLIACPGCYPTSVLLGFLPLLEQGLVDTTDLIANSASGVSGAGRQASIPNLLTEASDSFKAYGVAGHRHLPEIEQGLADIAGAPVA
;
A
#
# COMPACT_ATOMS: atom_id res chain seq x y z
N GLU A 1 -2.60 25.27 10.61
CA GLU A 1 -1.34 24.58 10.81
C GLU A 1 -1.60 23.09 11.00
N LEU A 2 -1.21 22.24 10.01
CA LEU A 2 -1.51 20.81 10.01
C LEU A 2 -0.51 19.97 10.82
N PHE A 3 0.72 20.46 10.93
CA PHE A 3 1.83 19.78 11.61
C PHE A 3 2.56 20.74 12.57
N PRO A 4 1.97 21.07 13.72
CA PRO A 4 2.54 22.01 14.67
C PRO A 4 3.88 21.53 15.27
N ASN A 5 4.13 20.22 15.26
CA ASN A 5 5.40 19.63 15.69
C ASN A 5 6.59 19.96 14.78
N LEU A 6 6.35 20.45 13.57
CA LEU A 6 7.38 20.87 12.62
C LEU A 6 7.66 22.38 12.66
N ARG A 7 6.95 23.13 13.51
CA ARG A 7 7.15 24.57 13.67
C ARG A 7 8.60 24.89 14.07
N GLY A 8 9.22 25.82 13.37
CA GLY A 8 10.61 26.20 13.59
C GLY A 8 11.67 25.27 12.98
N HIS A 9 11.23 24.13 12.42
CA HIS A 9 12.11 23.20 11.68
C HIS A 9 11.93 23.31 10.17
N LEU A 10 10.70 23.56 9.72
CA LEU A 10 10.37 23.69 8.30
C LEU A 10 9.46 24.91 8.09
N ASP A 11 9.80 25.70 7.07
CA ASP A 11 8.96 26.81 6.58
C ASP A 11 8.39 26.43 5.20
N LEU A 12 7.52 25.39 5.20
CA LEU A 12 6.86 24.87 4.01
C LEU A 12 5.35 25.03 4.11
N ALA A 13 4.73 25.45 3.02
CA ALA A 13 3.29 25.53 2.87
C ALA A 13 2.80 24.49 1.87
N PHE A 14 1.63 23.94 2.15
CA PHE A 14 0.93 23.10 1.16
C PHE A 14 0.46 23.96 -0.01
N SER A 15 0.47 23.37 -1.19
CA SER A 15 -0.11 23.95 -2.40
C SER A 15 -1.08 22.97 -3.02
N GLU A 16 -1.96 23.45 -3.88
CA GLU A 16 -2.80 22.58 -4.69
C GLU A 16 -1.92 21.64 -5.54
N PRO A 17 -2.33 20.36 -5.71
CA PRO A 17 -1.62 19.42 -6.53
C PRO A 17 -1.64 19.89 -7.99
N ASP A 18 -0.45 20.01 -8.58
CA ASP A 18 -0.25 20.45 -9.95
C ASP A 18 0.75 19.51 -10.64
N VAL A 19 0.28 18.80 -11.67
CA VAL A 19 1.09 17.84 -12.42
C VAL A 19 2.29 18.51 -13.09
N GLU A 20 2.16 19.76 -13.56
CA GLU A 20 3.28 20.48 -14.20
C GLU A 20 4.41 20.77 -13.19
N ARG A 21 4.04 21.13 -11.97
CA ARG A 21 5.01 21.33 -10.88
C ARG A 21 5.65 20.02 -10.43
N LEU A 22 4.85 18.97 -10.29
CA LEU A 22 5.33 17.63 -9.90
C LEU A 22 6.25 17.05 -10.99
N ALA A 23 6.03 17.37 -12.25
CA ALA A 23 6.86 16.92 -13.37
C ALA A 23 8.29 17.52 -13.35
N GLY A 24 8.53 18.55 -12.56
CA GLY A 24 9.86 19.07 -12.28
C GLY A 24 10.66 18.26 -11.26
N CYS A 25 10.10 17.23 -10.66
CA CYS A 25 10.77 16.35 -9.70
C CYS A 25 11.31 15.09 -10.39
N ASP A 26 12.40 14.53 -9.87
CA ASP A 26 12.89 13.20 -10.32
C ASP A 26 12.02 12.06 -9.79
N LEU A 27 11.40 12.26 -8.63
CA LEU A 27 10.62 11.28 -7.91
C LEU A 27 9.44 11.94 -7.18
N VAL A 28 8.26 11.33 -7.27
CA VAL A 28 7.05 11.77 -6.56
C VAL A 28 6.50 10.64 -5.71
N PHE A 29 6.20 10.94 -4.45
CA PHE A 29 5.49 10.06 -3.52
C PHE A 29 4.01 10.42 -3.48
N PHE A 30 3.15 9.43 -3.66
CA PHE A 30 1.71 9.58 -3.43
C PHE A 30 1.32 8.99 -2.08
N ALA A 31 1.04 9.86 -1.11
CA ALA A 31 0.48 9.51 0.20
C ALA A 31 -0.98 9.99 0.27
N THR A 32 -1.76 9.65 -0.73
CA THR A 32 -3.12 10.15 -1.00
C THR A 32 -4.17 9.05 -0.75
N PRO A 33 -5.45 9.40 -0.64
CA PRO A 33 -6.53 8.43 -0.69
C PRO A 33 -6.50 7.60 -1.99
N HIS A 34 -7.12 6.41 -1.95
CA HIS A 34 -7.24 5.53 -3.12
C HIS A 34 -7.95 6.21 -4.28
N GLY A 35 -7.49 5.98 -5.51
CA GLY A 35 -8.02 6.57 -6.73
C GLY A 35 -7.40 7.93 -7.11
N VAL A 36 -6.74 8.62 -6.18
CA VAL A 36 -6.16 9.95 -6.44
C VAL A 36 -4.87 9.84 -7.27
N ALA A 37 -4.00 8.89 -6.97
CA ALA A 37 -2.76 8.69 -7.71
C ALA A 37 -3.03 8.37 -9.19
N GLN A 38 -4.07 7.58 -9.48
CA GLN A 38 -4.47 7.17 -10.83
C GLN A 38 -4.71 8.36 -11.79
N ALA A 39 -5.15 9.50 -11.27
CA ALA A 39 -5.39 10.69 -12.10
C ALA A 39 -4.10 11.38 -12.57
N SER A 40 -3.00 11.25 -11.83
CA SER A 40 -1.75 12.00 -12.08
C SER A 40 -0.60 11.13 -12.55
N VAL A 41 -0.55 9.88 -12.12
CA VAL A 41 0.56 8.94 -12.40
C VAL A 41 0.83 8.77 -13.90
N PRO A 42 -0.18 8.59 -14.79
CA PRO A 42 0.08 8.43 -16.22
C PRO A 42 0.85 9.62 -16.82
N ALA A 43 0.47 10.84 -16.46
CA ALA A 43 1.11 12.06 -16.97
C ALA A 43 2.54 12.26 -16.41
N LEU A 44 2.80 11.84 -15.18
CA LEU A 44 4.13 11.91 -14.57
C LEU A 44 5.08 10.90 -15.19
N LEU A 45 4.65 9.65 -15.35
CA LEU A 45 5.44 8.59 -16.00
C LEU A 45 5.77 8.94 -17.46
N ALA A 46 4.83 9.55 -18.19
CA ALA A 46 5.07 10.01 -19.56
C ALA A 46 6.16 11.10 -19.64
N ARG A 47 6.41 11.83 -18.55
CA ARG A 47 7.46 12.85 -18.43
C ARG A 47 8.75 12.33 -17.80
N GLY A 48 8.86 11.03 -17.56
CA GLY A 48 10.04 10.39 -17.02
C GLY A 48 10.19 10.50 -15.49
N VAL A 49 9.17 11.01 -14.78
CA VAL A 49 9.18 11.09 -13.31
C VAL A 49 8.95 9.70 -12.74
N LYS A 50 9.73 9.31 -11.76
CA LYS A 50 9.50 8.07 -11.00
C LYS A 50 8.40 8.30 -9.95
N VAL A 51 7.62 7.25 -9.70
CA VAL A 51 6.50 7.33 -8.75
C VAL A 51 6.60 6.21 -7.72
N ILE A 52 6.45 6.58 -6.46
CA ILE A 52 6.24 5.65 -5.34
C ILE A 52 4.84 5.91 -4.77
N ASP A 53 3.94 4.96 -4.98
CA ASP A 53 2.57 5.05 -4.51
C ASP A 53 2.38 4.30 -3.18
N LEU A 54 2.01 5.03 -2.13
CA LEU A 54 1.69 4.47 -0.82
C LEU A 54 0.20 4.16 -0.69
N SER A 55 -0.62 4.52 -1.69
CA SER A 55 -2.02 4.12 -1.75
C SER A 55 -2.16 2.65 -2.17
N ALA A 56 -3.37 2.18 -2.39
CA ALA A 56 -3.58 0.81 -2.86
C ALA A 56 -3.77 0.70 -4.39
N ASP A 57 -3.57 1.79 -5.13
CA ASP A 57 -4.02 1.91 -6.51
C ASP A 57 -3.36 0.90 -7.47
N PHE A 58 -2.12 0.50 -7.18
CA PHE A 58 -1.34 -0.37 -8.08
C PHE A 58 -0.87 -1.68 -7.43
N ARG A 59 -1.37 -2.03 -6.23
CA ARG A 59 -0.90 -3.21 -5.46
C ARG A 59 -1.44 -4.52 -5.98
N ILE A 60 -2.71 -4.54 -6.40
CA ILE A 60 -3.45 -5.75 -6.81
C ILE A 60 -3.45 -5.82 -8.33
N ARG A 61 -2.82 -6.87 -8.88
CA ARG A 61 -2.70 -7.06 -10.34
C ARG A 61 -4.02 -7.30 -11.06
N SER A 62 -4.99 -7.92 -10.36
CA SER A 62 -6.32 -8.12 -10.92
C SER A 62 -7.16 -6.87 -10.75
N VAL A 63 -7.32 -6.09 -11.82
CA VAL A 63 -8.15 -4.88 -11.84
C VAL A 63 -9.58 -5.16 -11.36
N PRO A 64 -10.29 -6.22 -11.83
CA PRO A 64 -11.64 -6.53 -11.33
C PRO A 64 -11.66 -6.84 -9.83
N LEU A 65 -10.60 -7.45 -9.30
CA LEU A 65 -10.48 -7.74 -7.87
C LEU A 65 -10.27 -6.45 -7.08
N TRP A 66 -9.41 -5.54 -7.57
CA TRP A 66 -9.22 -4.23 -6.98
C TRP A 66 -10.52 -3.43 -6.94
N GLU A 67 -11.23 -3.32 -8.08
CA GLU A 67 -12.51 -2.62 -8.19
C GLU A 67 -13.57 -3.14 -7.21
N ARG A 68 -13.64 -4.48 -7.06
CA ARG A 68 -14.54 -5.11 -6.09
C ARG A 68 -14.24 -4.71 -4.64
N TRP A 69 -12.95 -4.66 -4.26
CA TRP A 69 -12.54 -4.38 -2.88
C TRP A 69 -12.51 -2.89 -2.54
N TYR A 70 -12.27 -2.04 -3.53
CA TYR A 70 -12.19 -0.58 -3.33
C TYR A 70 -13.47 0.15 -3.75
N GLY A 71 -14.41 -0.52 -4.42
CA GLY A 71 -15.75 0.01 -4.73
C GLY A 71 -15.75 1.14 -5.77
N GLN A 72 -14.75 1.19 -6.64
CA GLN A 72 -14.61 2.21 -7.69
C GLN A 72 -13.94 1.63 -8.92
N THR A 73 -14.18 2.25 -10.09
CA THR A 73 -13.51 1.88 -11.33
C THR A 73 -12.06 2.33 -11.33
N HIS A 74 -11.14 1.47 -11.78
CA HIS A 74 -9.72 1.81 -11.86
C HIS A 74 -9.45 2.80 -13.01
N GLY A 75 -8.84 3.95 -12.68
CA GLY A 75 -8.66 5.07 -13.60
C GLY A 75 -7.56 4.88 -14.66
N CYS A 76 -6.60 3.96 -14.41
CA CYS A 76 -5.49 3.66 -15.34
C CYS A 76 -5.06 2.18 -15.24
N PRO A 77 -5.94 1.24 -15.64
CA PRO A 77 -5.70 -0.20 -15.47
C PRO A 77 -4.47 -0.70 -16.23
N GLU A 78 -4.07 -0.04 -17.31
CA GLU A 78 -2.90 -0.36 -18.12
C GLU A 78 -1.58 -0.25 -17.35
N LEU A 79 -1.52 0.59 -16.30
CA LEU A 79 -0.32 0.78 -15.49
C LEU A 79 -0.16 -0.27 -14.38
N VAL A 80 -1.20 -1.01 -14.07
CA VAL A 80 -1.15 -2.05 -13.03
C VAL A 80 -0.11 -3.13 -13.36
N ALA A 81 0.00 -3.49 -14.65
CA ALA A 81 0.98 -4.49 -15.11
C ALA A 81 2.44 -3.97 -15.09
N GLU A 82 2.64 -2.65 -15.13
CA GLU A 82 3.97 -2.02 -15.05
C GLU A 82 4.43 -1.85 -13.60
N ALA A 83 3.50 -1.69 -12.67
CA ALA A 83 3.81 -1.41 -11.28
C ALA A 83 4.57 -2.56 -10.62
N VAL A 84 5.69 -2.23 -9.98
CA VAL A 84 6.47 -3.19 -9.18
C VAL A 84 5.99 -3.14 -7.74
N TYR A 85 5.68 -4.29 -7.17
CA TYR A 85 5.29 -4.39 -5.77
C TYR A 85 6.47 -4.05 -4.85
N GLY A 86 6.32 -3.01 -4.06
CA GLY A 86 7.37 -2.33 -3.33
C GLY A 86 7.76 -2.99 -2.02
N LEU A 87 7.99 -4.30 -2.00
CA LEU A 87 8.58 -5.05 -0.88
C LEU A 87 10.04 -5.36 -1.20
N PRO A 88 11.03 -4.56 -0.73
CA PRO A 88 12.42 -4.67 -1.14
C PRO A 88 13.08 -6.00 -0.75
N GLU A 89 12.60 -6.64 0.30
CA GLU A 89 13.09 -7.95 0.77
C GLU A 89 12.84 -9.05 -0.27
N PHE A 90 11.78 -8.90 -1.07
CA PHE A 90 11.38 -9.86 -2.10
C PHE A 90 11.68 -9.37 -3.52
N ASN A 91 11.45 -8.07 -3.82
CA ASN A 91 11.49 -7.51 -5.17
C ASN A 91 12.63 -6.51 -5.40
N ARG A 92 13.73 -6.59 -4.67
CA ARG A 92 14.83 -5.58 -4.70
C ARG A 92 15.34 -5.26 -6.10
N GLU A 93 15.58 -6.26 -6.91
CA GLU A 93 16.15 -6.05 -8.26
C GLU A 93 15.14 -5.42 -9.22
N GLN A 94 13.87 -5.82 -9.13
CA GLN A 94 12.79 -5.23 -9.91
C GLN A 94 12.55 -3.76 -9.54
N ILE A 95 12.60 -3.44 -8.23
CA ILE A 95 12.43 -2.08 -7.70
C ILE A 95 13.51 -1.13 -8.23
N ARG A 96 14.76 -1.58 -8.39
CA ARG A 96 15.86 -0.75 -8.93
C ARG A 96 15.58 -0.17 -10.30
N GLY A 97 14.92 -0.95 -11.15
CA GLY A 97 14.57 -0.56 -12.52
C GLY A 97 13.19 0.08 -12.67
N ALA A 98 12.38 0.09 -11.61
CA ALA A 98 10.99 0.50 -11.68
C ALA A 98 10.82 2.01 -11.87
N ARG A 99 9.81 2.38 -12.66
CA ARG A 99 9.31 3.75 -12.76
C ARG A 99 8.09 3.98 -11.85
N LEU A 100 7.32 2.91 -11.60
CA LEU A 100 6.16 2.90 -10.72
C LEU A 100 6.31 1.81 -9.67
N ILE A 101 6.33 2.22 -8.41
CA ILE A 101 6.45 1.31 -7.25
C ILE A 101 5.18 1.41 -6.42
N ALA A 102 4.50 0.28 -6.24
CA ALA A 102 3.31 0.16 -5.39
C ALA A 102 3.72 -0.34 -3.99
N CYS A 103 3.79 0.56 -3.02
CA CYS A 103 4.15 0.19 -1.64
C CYS A 103 3.09 -0.70 -1.00
N PRO A 104 3.49 -1.77 -0.29
CA PRO A 104 2.56 -2.67 0.38
C PRO A 104 1.73 -1.97 1.46
N GLY A 105 0.55 -2.53 1.75
CA GLY A 105 -0.21 -2.19 2.94
C GLY A 105 0.51 -2.67 4.22
N CYS A 106 0.09 -2.13 5.38
CA CYS A 106 0.73 -2.46 6.67
C CYS A 106 0.61 -3.94 7.03
N TYR A 107 -0.57 -4.54 6.91
CA TYR A 107 -0.75 -5.97 7.15
C TYR A 107 -0.06 -6.84 6.09
N PRO A 108 -0.17 -6.57 4.78
CA PRO A 108 0.62 -7.29 3.79
C PRO A 108 2.11 -7.28 4.10
N THR A 109 2.68 -6.13 4.48
CA THR A 109 4.09 -6.05 4.86
C THR A 109 4.42 -7.02 6.01
N SER A 110 3.63 -6.98 7.10
CA SER A 110 3.91 -7.82 8.27
C SER A 110 3.72 -9.32 7.99
N VAL A 111 2.68 -9.69 7.26
CA VAL A 111 2.36 -11.09 6.94
C VAL A 111 3.37 -11.66 5.93
N LEU A 112 3.64 -10.93 4.85
CA LEU A 112 4.57 -11.39 3.82
C LEU A 112 5.99 -11.55 4.37
N LEU A 113 6.49 -10.58 5.15
CA LEU A 113 7.82 -10.68 5.77
C LEU A 113 7.89 -11.81 6.81
N GLY A 114 6.79 -12.10 7.51
CA GLY A 114 6.73 -13.22 8.45
C GLY A 114 6.80 -14.58 7.75
N PHE A 115 6.10 -14.74 6.63
CA PHE A 115 6.07 -15.99 5.88
C PHE A 115 7.18 -16.14 4.84
N LEU A 116 7.77 -15.05 4.33
CA LEU A 116 8.78 -15.08 3.29
C LEU A 116 9.89 -16.12 3.53
N PRO A 117 10.62 -16.11 4.66
CA PRO A 117 11.69 -17.08 4.87
C PRO A 117 11.19 -18.51 5.02
N LEU A 118 9.97 -18.70 5.49
CA LEU A 118 9.37 -20.03 5.68
C LEU A 118 8.93 -20.64 4.35
N LEU A 119 8.32 -19.84 3.49
CA LEU A 119 7.88 -20.26 2.16
C LEU A 119 9.07 -20.50 1.22
N GLU A 120 10.08 -19.63 1.22
CA GLU A 120 11.30 -19.80 0.41
C GLU A 120 12.05 -21.09 0.76
N GLN A 121 12.00 -21.53 2.00
CA GLN A 121 12.63 -22.76 2.46
C GLN A 121 11.71 -23.98 2.43
N GLY A 122 10.44 -23.82 2.03
CA GLY A 122 9.46 -24.92 2.00
C GLY A 122 9.16 -25.50 3.39
N LEU A 123 9.19 -24.68 4.44
CA LEU A 123 9.06 -25.11 5.84
C LEU A 123 7.60 -25.11 6.34
N VAL A 124 6.67 -24.61 5.56
CA VAL A 124 5.25 -24.51 5.94
C VAL A 124 4.34 -25.08 4.85
N ASP A 125 3.20 -25.60 5.27
CA ASP A 125 2.13 -26.01 4.37
C ASP A 125 1.42 -24.76 3.84
N THR A 126 1.30 -24.63 2.52
CA THR A 126 0.66 -23.50 1.84
C THR A 126 -0.87 -23.61 1.76
N THR A 127 -1.44 -24.70 2.23
CA THR A 127 -2.89 -24.95 2.20
C THR A 127 -3.63 -24.46 3.44
N ASP A 128 -2.92 -24.05 4.49
CA ASP A 128 -3.51 -23.56 5.74
C ASP A 128 -2.58 -22.57 6.44
N LEU A 129 -2.54 -21.33 5.94
CA LEU A 129 -1.71 -20.28 6.50
C LEU A 129 -2.53 -19.35 7.41
N ILE A 130 -2.17 -19.32 8.69
CA ILE A 130 -2.85 -18.50 9.71
C ILE A 130 -1.96 -17.35 10.14
N ALA A 131 -2.45 -16.11 9.99
CA ALA A 131 -1.75 -14.90 10.42
C ALA A 131 -2.63 -14.07 11.37
N ASN A 132 -2.15 -13.84 12.59
CA ASN A 132 -2.75 -12.95 13.56
C ASN A 132 -1.93 -11.66 13.64
N SER A 133 -2.33 -10.64 12.87
CA SER A 133 -1.64 -9.36 12.79
C SER A 133 -2.31 -8.30 13.65
N ALA A 134 -1.58 -7.71 14.57
CA ALA A 134 -2.04 -6.61 15.42
C ALA A 134 -1.66 -5.24 14.83
N SER A 135 -2.54 -4.25 14.99
CA SER A 135 -2.29 -2.87 14.58
C SER A 135 -2.63 -1.91 15.72
N GLY A 136 -1.79 -0.88 15.91
CA GLY A 136 -2.15 0.25 16.76
C GLY A 136 -3.21 1.13 16.09
N VAL A 137 -3.92 1.94 16.89
CA VAL A 137 -4.98 2.85 16.42
C VAL A 137 -4.49 3.86 15.37
N SER A 138 -3.21 4.21 15.39
CA SER A 138 -2.58 5.08 14.39
C SER A 138 -2.67 4.54 12.96
N GLY A 139 -2.84 3.22 12.79
CA GLY A 139 -3.08 2.59 11.49
C GLY A 139 -4.38 3.03 10.80
N ALA A 140 -5.35 3.55 11.55
CA ALA A 140 -6.58 4.14 11.02
C ALA A 140 -6.38 5.56 10.44
N GLY A 141 -5.17 6.12 10.55
CA GLY A 141 -4.86 7.48 10.11
C GLY A 141 -5.37 8.56 11.06
N ARG A 142 -5.54 9.78 10.53
CA ARG A 142 -5.90 10.97 11.32
C ARG A 142 -7.39 11.27 11.39
N GLN A 143 -8.22 10.46 10.77
CA GLN A 143 -9.67 10.66 10.80
C GLN A 143 -10.20 10.37 12.21
N ALA A 144 -10.79 11.37 12.83
CA ALA A 144 -11.43 11.23 14.11
C ALA A 144 -12.70 10.36 13.98
N SER A 145 -12.78 9.31 14.78
CA SER A 145 -13.96 8.46 14.91
C SER A 145 -14.02 7.92 16.33
N ILE A 146 -15.23 7.61 16.83
CA ILE A 146 -15.40 7.11 18.19
C ILE A 146 -14.49 5.92 18.50
N PRO A 147 -14.39 4.86 17.67
CA PRO A 147 -13.52 3.72 17.96
C PRO A 147 -12.02 4.04 18.02
N ASN A 148 -11.60 5.19 17.50
CA ASN A 148 -10.20 5.62 17.43
C ASN A 148 -9.85 6.66 18.51
N LEU A 149 -10.82 7.07 19.34
CA LEU A 149 -10.56 7.96 20.48
C LEU A 149 -9.66 7.25 21.49
N LEU A 150 -8.76 8.00 22.12
CA LEU A 150 -7.85 7.46 23.14
C LEU A 150 -8.63 6.75 24.26
N THR A 151 -9.75 7.31 24.71
CA THR A 151 -10.62 6.74 25.73
C THR A 151 -11.29 5.42 25.35
N GLU A 152 -11.42 5.13 24.06
CA GLU A 152 -12.03 3.90 23.55
C GLU A 152 -10.98 2.86 23.13
N ALA A 153 -9.82 3.32 22.68
CA ALA A 153 -8.75 2.46 22.16
C ALA A 153 -7.71 2.10 23.19
N SER A 154 -7.57 2.89 24.28
CA SER A 154 -6.62 2.65 25.38
C SER A 154 -6.98 1.35 26.10
N ASP A 155 -5.95 0.54 26.43
CA ASP A 155 -6.09 -0.73 27.14
C ASP A 155 -7.10 -1.72 26.51
N SER A 156 -7.35 -1.58 25.22
CA SER A 156 -8.30 -2.38 24.46
C SER A 156 -7.62 -3.12 23.32
N PHE A 157 -8.00 -4.38 23.14
CA PHE A 157 -7.60 -5.18 21.98
C PHE A 157 -8.83 -5.93 21.44
N LYS A 158 -9.18 -5.69 20.19
CA LYS A 158 -10.37 -6.27 19.57
C LYS A 158 -10.12 -6.71 18.13
N ALA A 159 -10.76 -7.78 17.71
CA ALA A 159 -10.79 -8.17 16.31
C ALA A 159 -11.59 -7.15 15.48
N TYR A 160 -11.14 -6.86 14.28
CA TYR A 160 -11.88 -6.08 13.30
C TYR A 160 -11.68 -6.66 11.88
N GLY A 161 -12.53 -6.26 10.94
CA GLY A 161 -12.47 -6.78 9.57
C GLY A 161 -12.74 -8.29 9.48
N VAL A 162 -13.52 -8.86 10.42
CA VAL A 162 -13.76 -10.31 10.54
C VAL A 162 -14.45 -10.89 9.28
N ALA A 163 -15.34 -10.10 8.66
CA ALA A 163 -16.01 -10.51 7.42
C ALA A 163 -15.15 -10.33 6.15
N GLY A 164 -13.95 -9.78 6.28
CA GLY A 164 -13.02 -9.50 5.21
C GLY A 164 -12.32 -8.15 5.39
N HIS A 165 -11.07 -8.08 4.94
CA HIS A 165 -10.24 -6.88 4.99
C HIS A 165 -9.67 -6.57 3.61
N ARG A 166 -9.58 -5.30 3.24
CA ARG A 166 -9.07 -4.87 1.92
C ARG A 166 -7.64 -5.33 1.61
N HIS A 167 -6.85 -5.66 2.62
CA HIS A 167 -5.51 -6.21 2.46
C HIS A 167 -5.48 -7.72 2.17
N LEU A 168 -6.60 -8.43 2.33
CA LEU A 168 -6.63 -9.90 2.12
C LEU A 168 -6.18 -10.28 0.70
N PRO A 169 -6.76 -9.74 -0.40
CA PRO A 169 -6.34 -10.11 -1.75
C PRO A 169 -4.89 -9.72 -2.07
N GLU A 170 -4.36 -8.68 -1.44
CA GLU A 170 -2.96 -8.29 -1.55
C GLU A 170 -2.05 -9.31 -0.85
N ILE A 171 -2.44 -9.80 0.33
CA ILE A 171 -1.72 -10.83 1.08
C ILE A 171 -1.72 -12.14 0.29
N GLU A 172 -2.87 -12.61 -0.16
CA GLU A 172 -3.01 -13.83 -0.95
C GLU A 172 -2.14 -13.78 -2.22
N GLN A 173 -2.17 -12.65 -2.95
CA GLN A 173 -1.32 -12.43 -4.11
C GLN A 173 0.16 -12.52 -3.75
N GLY A 174 0.59 -11.83 -2.70
CA GLY A 174 2.00 -11.80 -2.30
C GLY A 174 2.52 -13.14 -1.79
N LEU A 175 1.72 -13.87 -1.02
CA LEU A 175 2.05 -15.22 -0.56
C LEU A 175 2.16 -16.20 -1.74
N ALA A 176 1.23 -16.12 -2.70
CA ALA A 176 1.27 -16.94 -3.91
C ALA A 176 2.51 -16.65 -4.77
N ASP A 177 2.93 -15.38 -4.86
CA ASP A 177 4.15 -14.99 -5.57
C ASP A 177 5.42 -15.57 -4.92
N ILE A 178 5.47 -15.53 -3.58
CA ILE A 178 6.60 -16.08 -2.82
C ILE A 178 6.63 -17.60 -2.91
N ALA A 179 5.48 -18.26 -2.77
CA ALA A 179 5.37 -19.71 -2.82
C ALA A 179 5.52 -20.29 -4.24
N GLY A 180 5.35 -19.47 -5.28
CA GLY A 180 5.30 -19.92 -6.68
C GLY A 180 4.07 -20.75 -7.02
N ALA A 181 3.05 -20.77 -6.15
CA ALA A 181 1.81 -21.53 -6.28
C ALA A 181 0.67 -20.83 -5.50
N PRO A 182 -0.60 -21.11 -5.81
CA PRO A 182 -1.72 -20.63 -5.01
C PRO A 182 -1.58 -21.05 -3.54
N VAL A 183 -1.99 -20.17 -2.63
CA VAL A 183 -2.01 -20.41 -1.17
C VAL A 183 -3.44 -20.29 -0.64
N ALA A 184 -3.73 -20.92 0.51
CA ALA A 184 -5.04 -20.87 1.17
C ALA A 184 -4.90 -20.58 2.66
#